data_8d82f66c109b0824370d49611c655176
#
_entry.id   8d82f66c109b0824370d49611c655176
#
_cell.length_a   1.000
_cell.length_b   1.000
_cell.length_c   1.000
_cell.angle_alpha   90.00
_cell.angle_beta   90.00
_cell.angle_gamma   90.00
#
_symmetry.space_group_name_H-M   'P 1'
#
loop_
_entity.id
_entity.type
_entity.pdbx_description
1 polymer ?
#
loop_
_entity_poly.entity_id
_entity_poly.type
_entity_poly.pdbx_seq_one_letter_code
_entity_poly.pdbx_strand_id
1 'polypeptide(L)'
;MNLSDFLNVNRFVVLGGHKCGTSSLHSYLKQHPEIIMPIDKGQDILGRYKLDIEDYKASYNINQIINHKTFGEVSSTYWKSETACLSIKKYFPNVKLLAILRNPVDRAFSHYQMLSDEGKCQIKWEDICQNPQNFNTNEILANGLYYNHLKLYLEEFKDKEICVLLFDSFVGDQKKFFSKLFYFVGVSQNFIPDTSYIVRKGGQKKGGKLQKILLSNNFMRATAKIMIRPFTSEKQRYILGKKLSNLFVVKRKLPNQFKSNLIDYYREDILKTQDIIDIDLSHWLKT
;
A
#
# COMPACT_ATOMS: atom_id res chain seq x y z
N MET A 1 -3.65 -18.36 21.92
CA MET A 1 -4.79 -18.39 20.96
C MET A 1 -4.65 -19.64 20.10
N ASN A 2 -5.63 -20.53 20.12
CA ASN A 2 -5.66 -21.69 19.22
C ASN A 2 -6.04 -21.26 17.79
N LEU A 3 -6.03 -22.19 16.83
CA LEU A 3 -6.33 -21.86 15.43
C LEU A 3 -7.79 -21.44 15.21
N SER A 4 -8.74 -22.13 15.85
CA SER A 4 -10.15 -21.79 15.74
C SER A 4 -10.44 -20.38 16.24
N ASP A 5 -9.89 -20.00 17.39
CA ASP A 5 -10.02 -18.65 17.92
C ASP A 5 -9.42 -17.62 16.97
N PHE A 6 -8.24 -17.92 16.38
CA PHE A 6 -7.58 -17.04 15.43
C PHE A 6 -8.40 -16.82 14.15
N LEU A 7 -9.08 -17.87 13.65
CA LEU A 7 -9.93 -17.75 12.45
C LEU A 7 -11.21 -16.94 12.69
N ASN A 8 -11.73 -16.97 13.92
CA ASN A 8 -12.98 -16.30 14.29
C ASN A 8 -12.83 -14.86 14.78
N VAL A 9 -11.62 -14.34 14.87
CA VAL A 9 -11.37 -12.94 15.26
C VAL A 9 -11.83 -11.98 14.16
N ASN A 10 -12.35 -10.81 14.56
CA ASN A 10 -12.61 -9.73 13.63
C ASN A 10 -11.35 -9.42 12.81
N ARG A 11 -11.53 -9.27 11.51
CA ARG A 11 -10.41 -9.11 10.59
C ARG A 11 -10.70 -8.11 9.48
N PHE A 12 -9.66 -7.43 9.05
CA PHE A 12 -9.69 -6.69 7.80
C PHE A 12 -8.45 -6.96 6.95
N VAL A 13 -8.62 -6.87 5.63
CA VAL A 13 -7.53 -6.99 4.67
C VAL A 13 -7.54 -5.79 3.73
N VAL A 14 -6.41 -5.09 3.65
CA VAL A 14 -6.17 -4.08 2.62
C VAL A 14 -5.60 -4.77 1.39
N LEU A 15 -6.41 -4.87 0.34
CA LEU A 15 -6.14 -5.63 -0.87
C LEU A 15 -5.05 -5.02 -1.77
N GLY A 16 -4.83 -3.74 -1.67
CA GLY A 16 -3.94 -2.94 -2.53
C GLY A 16 -4.53 -1.55 -2.74
N GLY A 17 -4.24 -0.69 -3.79
CA GLY A 17 -3.43 -1.02 -4.97
C GLY A 17 -1.94 -0.75 -4.80
N HIS A 18 -1.24 -1.32 -5.73
CA HIS A 18 0.21 -1.11 -5.82
C HIS A 18 0.53 0.36 -6.11
N LYS A 19 1.44 0.96 -5.32
CA LYS A 19 1.79 2.40 -5.36
C LYS A 19 0.72 3.36 -4.83
N CYS A 20 -0.25 2.86 -4.08
CA CYS A 20 -1.29 3.66 -3.42
C CYS A 20 -1.03 3.89 -1.92
N GLY A 21 0.23 3.90 -1.47
CA GLY A 21 0.59 4.25 -0.10
C GLY A 21 0.48 3.12 0.93
N THR A 22 0.25 1.90 0.51
CA THR A 22 0.04 0.72 1.39
C THR A 22 1.17 0.48 2.41
N SER A 23 2.43 0.85 2.10
CA SER A 23 3.53 0.70 3.06
C SER A 23 3.45 1.70 4.22
N SER A 24 3.05 2.93 3.95
CA SER A 24 2.80 3.93 4.99
C SER A 24 1.58 3.56 5.81
N LEU A 25 0.50 3.13 5.14
CA LEU A 25 -0.70 2.69 5.81
C LEU A 25 -0.43 1.56 6.80
N HIS A 26 0.30 0.50 6.40
CA HIS A 26 0.69 -0.57 7.31
C HIS A 26 1.40 -0.05 8.57
N SER A 27 2.37 0.87 8.40
CA SER A 27 3.10 1.44 9.54
C SER A 27 2.23 2.31 10.44
N TYR A 28 1.21 2.97 9.88
CA TYR A 28 0.29 3.80 10.66
C TYR A 28 -0.76 2.95 11.39
N LEU A 29 -1.26 1.89 10.75
CA LEU A 29 -2.17 0.93 11.39
C LEU A 29 -1.52 0.19 12.56
N LYS A 30 -0.22 -0.13 12.46
CA LYS A 30 0.55 -0.71 13.59
C LYS A 30 0.61 0.16 14.84
N GLN A 31 0.29 1.44 14.75
CA GLN A 31 0.29 2.33 15.91
C GLN A 31 -1.01 2.26 16.68
N HIS A 32 -2.11 1.77 16.07
CA HIS A 32 -3.43 1.76 16.70
C HIS A 32 -3.48 0.70 17.80
N PRO A 33 -3.89 1.06 19.06
CA PRO A 33 -3.85 0.13 20.19
C PRO A 33 -4.83 -1.04 20.07
N GLU A 34 -5.85 -0.93 19.24
CA GLU A 34 -6.89 -1.96 19.05
C GLU A 34 -6.65 -2.82 17.78
N ILE A 35 -5.56 -2.59 17.03
CA ILE A 35 -5.26 -3.31 15.79
C ILE A 35 -3.99 -4.13 15.95
N ILE A 36 -4.06 -5.43 15.66
CA ILE A 36 -2.88 -6.26 15.45
C ILE A 36 -2.55 -6.32 13.96
N MET A 37 -1.31 -5.99 13.62
CA MET A 37 -0.78 -6.13 12.27
C MET A 37 0.30 -7.18 12.22
N PRO A 38 0.54 -7.86 11.08
CA PRO A 38 1.67 -8.77 10.91
C PRO A 38 2.99 -8.06 11.22
N ILE A 39 3.98 -8.85 11.65
CA ILE A 39 5.34 -8.35 11.94
C ILE A 39 5.89 -7.65 10.70
N ASP A 40 5.80 -8.32 9.56
CA ASP A 40 6.23 -7.81 8.26
C ASP A 40 5.04 -7.58 7.32
N LYS A 41 5.18 -6.57 6.46
CA LYS A 41 4.19 -6.26 5.43
C LYS A 41 4.39 -7.14 4.19
N GLY A 42 3.27 -7.58 3.59
CA GLY A 42 3.28 -8.13 2.23
C GLY A 42 3.96 -9.48 2.14
N GLN A 43 3.73 -10.36 3.09
CA GLN A 43 4.16 -11.75 3.01
C GLN A 43 3.39 -12.54 1.95
N ASP A 44 2.27 -11.97 1.46
CA ASP A 44 1.40 -12.50 0.40
C ASP A 44 0.97 -13.96 0.63
N ILE A 45 0.79 -14.33 1.91
CA ILE A 45 0.52 -15.72 2.32
C ILE A 45 -0.83 -16.18 1.77
N LEU A 46 -1.88 -15.34 1.87
CA LEU A 46 -3.22 -15.69 1.39
C LEU A 46 -3.31 -15.84 -0.14
N GLY A 47 -2.31 -15.36 -0.88
CA GLY A 47 -2.19 -15.51 -2.33
C GLY A 47 -1.42 -16.74 -2.77
N ARG A 48 -0.94 -17.57 -1.86
CA ARG A 48 -0.17 -18.78 -2.19
C ARG A 48 -1.09 -19.91 -2.64
N TYR A 49 -0.67 -20.67 -3.65
CA TYR A 49 -1.41 -21.85 -4.13
C TYR A 49 -1.59 -22.93 -3.04
N LYS A 50 -0.55 -23.14 -2.21
CA LYS A 50 -0.64 -23.95 -0.99
C LYS A 50 -0.56 -23.02 0.20
N LEU A 51 -1.72 -22.65 0.73
CA LEU A 51 -1.82 -21.85 1.93
C LEU A 51 -1.61 -22.72 3.16
N ASP A 52 -0.62 -22.40 3.99
CA ASP A 52 -0.52 -22.87 5.36
C ASP A 52 -1.09 -21.80 6.29
N ILE A 53 -2.19 -22.11 6.93
CA ILE A 53 -2.90 -21.17 7.82
C ILE A 53 -2.16 -20.97 9.15
N GLU A 54 -1.35 -21.94 9.59
CA GLU A 54 -0.49 -21.78 10.76
C GLU A 54 0.68 -20.83 10.48
N ASP A 55 1.27 -20.88 9.28
CA ASP A 55 2.24 -19.88 8.81
C ASP A 55 1.63 -18.47 8.80
N TYR A 56 0.36 -18.37 8.35
CA TYR A 56 -0.35 -17.09 8.39
C TYR A 56 -0.54 -16.58 9.81
N LYS A 57 -0.96 -17.43 10.72
CA LYS A 57 -1.09 -17.12 12.15
C LYS A 57 0.26 -16.73 12.78
N ALA A 58 1.35 -17.44 12.43
CA ALA A 58 2.70 -17.17 12.93
C ALA A 58 3.24 -15.80 12.48
N SER A 59 2.68 -15.23 11.37
CA SER A 59 3.04 -13.89 10.92
C SER A 59 2.68 -12.77 11.91
N TYR A 60 1.79 -13.03 12.86
CA TYR A 60 1.35 -12.10 13.89
C TYR A 60 2.04 -12.37 15.23
N ASN A 61 2.40 -11.31 15.97
CA ASN A 61 2.89 -11.45 17.34
C ASN A 61 1.70 -11.60 18.30
N ILE A 62 1.22 -12.84 18.45
CA ILE A 62 0.01 -13.15 19.21
C ILE A 62 0.18 -12.92 20.73
N ASN A 63 1.39 -12.82 21.25
CA ASN A 63 1.65 -12.59 22.68
C ASN A 63 1.30 -11.16 23.16
N GLN A 64 0.97 -10.26 22.25
CA GLN A 64 0.61 -8.86 22.54
C GLN A 64 -0.90 -8.58 22.59
N ILE A 65 -1.75 -9.60 22.70
CA ILE A 65 -3.21 -9.53 22.45
C ILE A 65 -4.05 -8.86 23.57
N ILE A 66 -3.49 -8.19 24.54
CA ILE A 66 -4.25 -7.82 25.75
C ILE A 66 -5.47 -6.91 25.50
N ASN A 67 -5.50 -6.08 24.42
CA ASN A 67 -6.61 -5.14 24.17
C ASN A 67 -7.00 -5.02 22.68
N HIS A 68 -6.63 -5.96 21.83
CA HIS A 68 -6.86 -5.81 20.41
C HIS A 68 -8.27 -6.32 20.00
N LYS A 69 -8.94 -5.53 19.17
CA LYS A 69 -10.30 -5.83 18.66
C LYS A 69 -10.30 -6.45 17.28
N THR A 70 -9.26 -6.20 16.48
CA THR A 70 -9.22 -6.68 15.09
C THR A 70 -7.81 -6.97 14.61
N PHE A 71 -7.70 -7.96 13.75
CA PHE A 71 -6.48 -8.30 13.02
C PHE A 71 -6.51 -7.64 11.65
N GLY A 72 -5.45 -6.94 11.30
CA GLY A 72 -5.33 -6.29 10.00
C GLY A 72 -4.21 -6.89 9.16
N GLU A 73 -4.37 -6.85 7.86
CA GLU A 73 -3.31 -7.16 6.91
C GLU A 73 -3.28 -6.12 5.79
N VAL A 74 -2.09 -5.84 5.26
CA VAL A 74 -1.92 -4.95 4.10
C VAL A 74 -1.06 -5.64 3.07
N SER A 75 -1.65 -6.07 1.97
CA SER A 75 -0.95 -6.52 0.77
C SER A 75 -1.07 -5.49 -0.36
N SER A 76 -0.15 -5.51 -1.30
CA SER A 76 -0.25 -4.71 -2.53
C SER A 76 -0.56 -5.56 -3.76
N THR A 77 -0.71 -6.87 -3.60
CA THR A 77 -0.84 -7.87 -4.67
C THR A 77 -2.16 -8.62 -4.63
N TYR A 78 -2.83 -8.69 -3.48
CA TYR A 78 -4.07 -9.47 -3.32
C TYR A 78 -5.16 -9.03 -4.29
N TRP A 79 -5.33 -7.76 -4.52
CA TRP A 79 -6.41 -7.23 -5.35
C TRP A 79 -6.46 -7.76 -6.79
N LYS A 80 -5.35 -8.28 -7.33
CA LYS A 80 -5.26 -8.90 -8.66
C LYS A 80 -5.21 -10.44 -8.62
N SER A 81 -5.37 -11.04 -7.44
CA SER A 81 -5.18 -12.47 -7.21
C SER A 81 -6.52 -13.15 -6.90
N GLU A 82 -7.01 -13.95 -7.85
CA GLU A 82 -8.17 -14.81 -7.63
C GLU A 82 -7.89 -15.82 -6.50
N THR A 83 -6.68 -16.40 -6.44
CA THR A 83 -6.28 -17.29 -5.35
C THR A 83 -6.39 -16.61 -3.99
N ALA A 84 -5.97 -15.34 -3.88
CA ALA A 84 -6.12 -14.59 -2.64
C ALA A 84 -7.60 -14.33 -2.32
N CYS A 85 -8.40 -13.95 -3.31
CA CYS A 85 -9.83 -13.71 -3.15
C CYS A 85 -10.55 -14.95 -2.57
N LEU A 86 -10.35 -16.10 -3.21
CA LEU A 86 -10.95 -17.38 -2.78
C LEU A 86 -10.42 -17.84 -1.41
N SER A 87 -9.13 -17.68 -1.14
CA SER A 87 -8.56 -18.00 0.17
C SER A 87 -9.12 -17.13 1.27
N ILE A 88 -9.22 -15.81 1.04
CA ILE A 88 -9.82 -14.87 1.99
C ILE A 88 -11.29 -15.26 2.26
N LYS A 89 -12.07 -15.54 1.22
CA LYS A 89 -13.47 -15.95 1.35
C LYS A 89 -13.61 -17.24 2.16
N LYS A 90 -12.76 -18.22 1.88
CA LYS A 90 -12.78 -19.54 2.54
C LYS A 90 -12.45 -19.46 4.03
N TYR A 91 -11.38 -18.75 4.38
CA TYR A 91 -10.86 -18.75 5.75
C TYR A 91 -11.42 -17.62 6.62
N PHE A 92 -11.90 -16.53 5.99
CA PHE A 92 -12.36 -15.34 6.68
C PHE A 92 -13.65 -14.79 6.04
N PRO A 93 -14.78 -15.55 6.08
CA PRO A 93 -16.00 -15.18 5.37
C PRO A 93 -16.63 -13.86 5.84
N ASN A 94 -16.30 -13.39 7.04
CA ASN A 94 -16.80 -12.13 7.63
C ASN A 94 -15.74 -11.02 7.62
N VAL A 95 -14.68 -11.14 6.81
CA VAL A 95 -13.61 -10.16 6.73
C VAL A 95 -14.11 -8.84 6.15
N LYS A 96 -13.53 -7.73 6.61
CA LYS A 96 -13.71 -6.42 6.00
C LYS A 96 -12.58 -6.14 5.03
N LEU A 97 -12.92 -5.81 3.79
CA LEU A 97 -11.96 -5.56 2.72
C LEU A 97 -11.80 -4.07 2.48
N LEU A 98 -10.57 -3.65 2.29
CA LEU A 98 -10.22 -2.26 1.99
C LEU A 98 -9.44 -2.20 0.68
N ALA A 99 -9.87 -1.38 -0.26
CA ALA A 99 -9.09 -1.02 -1.43
C ALA A 99 -8.69 0.44 -1.36
N ILE A 100 -7.44 0.76 -1.71
CA ILE A 100 -6.99 2.15 -1.83
C ILE A 100 -6.64 2.40 -3.27
N LEU A 101 -7.37 3.33 -3.90
CA LEU A 101 -7.17 3.72 -5.29
C LEU A 101 -6.45 5.06 -5.35
N ARG A 102 -5.72 5.27 -6.41
CA ARG A 102 -5.00 6.51 -6.73
C ARG A 102 -5.24 6.84 -8.19
N ASN A 103 -5.16 8.13 -8.57
CA ASN A 103 -5.14 8.49 -9.98
C ASN A 103 -4.22 7.53 -10.74
N PRO A 104 -4.73 6.75 -11.72
CA PRO A 104 -3.97 5.65 -12.34
C PRO A 104 -2.74 6.13 -13.11
N VAL A 105 -2.76 7.35 -13.64
CA VAL A 105 -1.62 7.98 -14.32
C VAL A 105 -0.49 8.26 -13.32
N ASP A 106 -0.82 8.89 -12.18
CA ASP A 106 0.15 9.15 -11.11
C ASP A 106 0.68 7.87 -10.46
N ARG A 107 -0.18 6.86 -10.37
CA ARG A 107 0.19 5.53 -9.89
C ARG A 107 1.18 4.86 -10.84
N ALA A 108 0.88 4.87 -12.16
CA ALA A 108 1.74 4.29 -13.18
C ALA A 108 3.12 4.96 -13.19
N PHE A 109 3.16 6.29 -13.16
CA PHE A 109 4.42 7.02 -13.09
C PHE A 109 5.22 6.69 -11.80
N SER A 110 4.55 6.58 -10.67
CA SER A 110 5.19 6.16 -9.41
C SER A 110 5.74 4.73 -9.47
N HIS A 111 5.11 3.84 -10.24
CA HIS A 111 5.56 2.47 -10.44
C HIS A 111 6.78 2.43 -11.38
N TYR A 112 6.68 3.12 -12.51
CA TYR A 112 7.78 3.30 -13.43
C TYR A 112 9.04 3.82 -12.73
N GLN A 113 8.91 4.89 -11.95
CA GLN A 113 10.04 5.46 -11.20
C GLN A 113 10.68 4.45 -10.27
N MET A 114 9.88 3.64 -9.57
CA MET A 114 10.40 2.62 -8.67
C MET A 114 11.21 1.56 -9.42
N LEU A 115 10.67 1.03 -10.51
CA LEU A 115 11.33 0.00 -11.32
C LEU A 115 12.58 0.54 -12.01
N SER A 116 12.54 1.77 -12.51
CA SER A 116 13.70 2.45 -13.10
C SER A 116 14.82 2.68 -12.08
N ASP A 117 14.48 3.11 -10.86
CA ASP A 117 15.45 3.32 -9.78
C ASP A 117 16.06 2.00 -9.26
N GLU A 118 15.34 0.89 -9.42
CA GLU A 118 15.81 -0.47 -9.11
C GLU A 118 16.57 -1.13 -10.28
N GLY A 119 16.66 -0.46 -11.44
CA GLY A 119 17.29 -1.02 -12.65
C GLY A 119 16.46 -2.13 -13.32
N LYS A 120 15.19 -2.27 -12.96
CA LYS A 120 14.28 -3.32 -13.45
C LYS A 120 13.44 -2.91 -14.67
N CYS A 121 13.48 -1.64 -15.05
CA CYS A 121 12.78 -1.12 -16.22
C CYS A 121 13.75 -0.41 -17.15
N GLN A 122 13.89 -0.92 -18.37
CA GLN A 122 14.72 -0.32 -19.43
C GLN A 122 13.89 0.47 -20.46
N ILE A 123 12.57 0.38 -20.38
CA ILE A 123 11.65 1.09 -21.28
C ILE A 123 11.65 2.57 -20.89
N LYS A 124 11.69 3.46 -21.87
CA LYS A 124 11.55 4.90 -21.60
C LYS A 124 10.10 5.23 -21.26
N TRP A 125 9.93 6.18 -20.33
CA TRP A 125 8.59 6.63 -19.95
C TRP A 125 7.83 7.24 -21.13
N GLU A 126 8.53 7.94 -21.99
CA GLU A 126 8.02 8.56 -23.19
C GLU A 126 7.37 7.53 -24.14
N ASP A 127 8.02 6.37 -24.32
CA ASP A 127 7.51 5.30 -25.19
C ASP A 127 6.18 4.73 -24.64
N ILE A 128 6.12 4.52 -23.32
CA ILE A 128 4.88 4.09 -22.64
C ILE A 128 3.75 5.10 -22.84
N CYS A 129 4.06 6.39 -22.74
CA CYS A 129 3.06 7.44 -22.82
C CYS A 129 2.59 7.71 -24.26
N GLN A 130 3.46 7.55 -25.24
CA GLN A 130 3.11 7.76 -26.65
C GLN A 130 2.19 6.64 -27.18
N ASN A 131 2.44 5.41 -26.76
CA ASN A 131 1.69 4.24 -27.25
C ASN A 131 1.30 3.31 -26.10
N PRO A 132 0.45 3.75 -25.13
CA PRO A 132 0.14 2.97 -23.95
C PRO A 132 -0.50 1.60 -24.27
N GLN A 133 -1.22 1.48 -25.39
CA GLN A 133 -1.82 0.22 -25.82
C GLN A 133 -0.80 -0.91 -26.06
N ASN A 134 0.42 -0.57 -26.46
CA ASN A 134 1.49 -1.55 -26.65
C ASN A 134 2.02 -2.13 -25.32
N PHE A 135 1.58 -1.57 -24.21
CA PHE A 135 2.02 -1.93 -22.85
C PHE A 135 0.88 -2.43 -21.95
N ASN A 136 -0.22 -2.89 -22.53
CA ASN A 136 -1.42 -3.31 -21.79
C ASN A 136 -1.13 -4.40 -20.74
N THR A 137 -0.22 -5.33 -21.01
CA THR A 137 0.18 -6.40 -20.09
C THR A 137 1.28 -5.99 -19.12
N ASN A 138 1.89 -4.81 -19.32
CA ASN A 138 2.94 -4.33 -18.44
C ASN A 138 2.35 -3.91 -17.10
N GLU A 139 2.90 -4.43 -16.00
CA GLU A 139 2.42 -4.12 -14.64
C GLU A 139 2.41 -2.62 -14.31
N ILE A 140 3.22 -1.81 -15.00
CA ILE A 140 3.22 -0.35 -14.84
C ILE A 140 1.85 0.23 -15.20
N LEU A 141 1.22 -0.24 -16.27
CA LEU A 141 -0.10 0.23 -16.67
C LEU A 141 -1.22 -0.65 -16.12
N ALA A 142 -1.13 -1.97 -16.27
CA ALA A 142 -2.17 -2.92 -15.92
C ALA A 142 -2.65 -2.81 -14.46
N ASN A 143 -1.76 -2.55 -13.51
CA ASN A 143 -2.13 -2.34 -12.11
C ASN A 143 -2.96 -1.05 -11.87
N GLY A 144 -3.20 -0.22 -12.88
CA GLY A 144 -4.06 0.96 -12.83
C GLY A 144 -5.44 0.74 -13.46
N LEU A 145 -5.69 -0.41 -14.05
CA LEU A 145 -6.99 -0.85 -14.53
C LEU A 145 -7.77 -1.45 -13.36
N TYR A 146 -8.49 -0.61 -12.64
CA TYR A 146 -9.07 -0.94 -11.34
C TYR A 146 -10.36 -1.74 -11.42
N TYR A 147 -11.15 -1.55 -12.49
CA TYR A 147 -12.47 -2.14 -12.62
C TYR A 147 -12.47 -3.66 -12.45
N ASN A 148 -11.65 -4.36 -13.23
CA ASN A 148 -11.63 -5.82 -13.21
C ASN A 148 -11.13 -6.38 -11.87
N HIS A 149 -10.19 -5.68 -11.22
CA HIS A 149 -9.67 -6.10 -9.92
C HIS A 149 -10.71 -5.93 -8.81
N LEU A 150 -11.49 -4.84 -8.83
CA LEU A 150 -12.58 -4.62 -7.87
C LEU A 150 -13.74 -5.57 -8.13
N LYS A 151 -14.11 -5.77 -9.39
CA LYS A 151 -15.18 -6.67 -9.80
C LYS A 151 -14.96 -8.08 -9.25
N LEU A 152 -13.75 -8.63 -9.33
CA LEU A 152 -13.39 -9.93 -8.75
C LEU A 152 -13.81 -10.06 -7.27
N TYR A 153 -13.60 -9.02 -6.48
CA TYR A 153 -13.96 -9.04 -5.06
C TYR A 153 -15.43 -8.71 -4.82
N LEU A 154 -16.04 -7.86 -5.63
CA LEU A 154 -17.46 -7.52 -5.52
C LEU A 154 -18.38 -8.70 -5.90
N GLU A 155 -17.93 -9.62 -6.74
CA GLU A 155 -18.65 -10.85 -7.08
C GLU A 155 -18.66 -11.86 -5.91
N GLU A 156 -17.61 -11.85 -5.08
CA GLU A 156 -17.46 -12.82 -3.98
C GLU A 156 -17.89 -12.27 -2.62
N PHE A 157 -17.84 -10.96 -2.40
CA PHE A 157 -18.13 -10.31 -1.12
C PHE A 157 -19.28 -9.31 -1.28
N LYS A 158 -20.04 -9.11 -0.21
CA LYS A 158 -21.13 -8.13 -0.20
C LYS A 158 -20.58 -6.71 -0.17
N ASP A 159 -21.27 -5.77 -0.76
CA ASP A 159 -20.86 -4.36 -0.84
C ASP A 159 -20.49 -3.76 0.53
N LYS A 160 -21.23 -4.09 1.58
CA LYS A 160 -20.98 -3.64 2.95
C LYS A 160 -19.67 -4.20 3.57
N GLU A 161 -19.09 -5.22 2.96
CA GLU A 161 -17.83 -5.86 3.39
C GLU A 161 -16.63 -5.23 2.70
N ILE A 162 -16.84 -4.38 1.68
CA ILE A 162 -15.79 -3.72 0.92
C ILE A 162 -15.88 -2.21 1.09
N CYS A 163 -14.77 -1.58 1.46
CA CYS A 163 -14.62 -0.14 1.53
C CYS A 163 -13.52 0.34 0.58
N VAL A 164 -13.88 1.23 -0.33
CA VAL A 164 -12.91 1.88 -1.21
C VAL A 164 -12.54 3.25 -0.64
N LEU A 165 -11.24 3.51 -0.57
CA LEU A 165 -10.65 4.75 -0.12
C LEU A 165 -9.77 5.34 -1.23
N LEU A 166 -9.71 6.66 -1.31
CA LEU A 166 -8.86 7.35 -2.28
C LEU A 166 -7.54 7.79 -1.64
N PHE A 167 -6.45 7.58 -2.35
CA PHE A 167 -5.12 8.05 -1.95
C PHE A 167 -5.06 9.57 -1.81
N ASP A 168 -5.87 10.29 -2.57
CA ASP A 168 -5.97 11.76 -2.48
C ASP A 168 -6.45 12.20 -1.10
N SER A 169 -7.44 11.50 -0.54
CA SER A 169 -7.88 11.73 0.84
C SER A 169 -6.81 11.34 1.86
N PHE A 170 -6.05 10.27 1.61
CA PHE A 170 -4.93 9.87 2.48
C PHE A 170 -3.82 10.93 2.55
N VAL A 171 -3.64 11.72 1.50
CA VAL A 171 -2.64 12.79 1.45
C VAL A 171 -3.22 14.13 1.89
N GLY A 172 -4.47 14.43 1.51
CA GLY A 172 -5.11 15.72 1.71
C GLY A 172 -5.78 15.89 3.07
N ASP A 173 -6.55 14.90 3.52
CA ASP A 173 -7.27 14.93 4.80
C ASP A 173 -7.11 13.60 5.54
N GLN A 174 -5.96 13.45 6.17
CA GLN A 174 -5.63 12.23 6.91
C GLN A 174 -6.58 11.93 8.06
N LYS A 175 -7.09 12.96 8.74
CA LYS A 175 -8.03 12.77 9.84
C LYS A 175 -9.32 12.12 9.35
N LYS A 176 -9.91 12.64 8.28
CA LYS A 176 -11.12 12.09 7.67
C LYS A 176 -10.87 10.70 7.10
N PHE A 177 -9.72 10.49 6.46
CA PHE A 177 -9.31 9.19 5.91
C PHE A 177 -9.25 8.12 7.01
N PHE A 178 -8.52 8.36 8.10
CA PHE A 178 -8.39 7.39 9.18
C PHE A 178 -9.69 7.21 9.96
N SER A 179 -10.49 8.26 10.19
CA SER A 179 -11.80 8.14 10.81
C SER A 179 -12.71 7.20 10.02
N LYS A 180 -12.80 7.37 8.69
CA LYS A 180 -13.59 6.46 7.82
C LYS A 180 -13.05 5.02 7.88
N LEU A 181 -11.74 4.85 7.81
CA LEU A 181 -11.10 3.53 7.88
C LEU A 181 -11.39 2.85 9.23
N PHE A 182 -11.16 3.54 10.35
CA PHE A 182 -11.35 2.99 11.70
C PHE A 182 -12.81 2.67 12.01
N TYR A 183 -13.74 3.53 11.56
CA TYR A 183 -15.17 3.22 11.62
C TYR A 183 -15.49 1.92 10.89
N PHE A 184 -15.01 1.80 9.66
CA PHE A 184 -15.27 0.62 8.84
C PHE A 184 -14.70 -0.66 9.46
N VAL A 185 -13.48 -0.64 9.98
CA VAL A 185 -12.88 -1.84 10.61
C VAL A 185 -13.33 -2.08 12.04
N GLY A 186 -14.13 -1.17 12.64
CA GLY A 186 -14.76 -1.36 13.95
C GLY A 186 -13.83 -1.09 15.15
N VAL A 187 -12.91 -0.14 15.01
CA VAL A 187 -12.01 0.31 16.08
C VAL A 187 -12.23 1.78 16.40
N SER A 188 -11.64 2.25 17.51
CA SER A 188 -11.79 3.63 17.97
C SER A 188 -11.34 4.66 16.93
N GLN A 189 -12.21 5.60 16.57
CA GLN A 189 -11.92 6.69 15.64
C GLN A 189 -11.16 7.86 16.28
N ASN A 190 -11.03 7.86 17.62
CA ASN A 190 -10.34 8.93 18.34
C ASN A 190 -8.81 8.83 18.25
N PHE A 191 -8.30 7.70 17.76
CA PHE A 191 -6.87 7.51 17.56
C PHE A 191 -6.37 8.26 16.31
N ILE A 192 -5.29 9.01 16.45
CA ILE A 192 -4.64 9.70 15.34
C ILE A 192 -3.23 9.14 15.21
N PRO A 193 -2.90 8.41 14.12
CA PRO A 193 -1.56 7.90 13.93
C PRO A 193 -0.56 9.03 13.67
N ASP A 194 0.68 8.86 14.15
CA ASP A 194 1.78 9.76 13.77
C ASP A 194 2.16 9.53 12.31
N THR A 195 1.78 10.47 11.47
CA THR A 195 2.07 10.47 10.04
C THR A 195 3.22 11.40 9.67
N SER A 196 3.99 11.89 10.64
CA SER A 196 5.11 12.83 10.43
C SER A 196 6.23 12.25 9.55
N TYR A 197 6.22 10.94 9.30
CA TYR A 197 7.17 10.27 8.43
C TYR A 197 6.50 9.41 7.36
N ILE A 198 7.00 9.49 6.14
CA ILE A 198 6.59 8.63 5.03
C ILE A 198 7.54 7.44 4.95
N VAL A 199 7.00 6.22 5.07
CA VAL A 199 7.82 4.99 5.10
C VAL A 199 8.60 4.76 3.80
N ARG A 200 7.97 5.08 2.65
CA ARG A 200 8.60 5.03 1.32
C ARG A 200 8.20 6.27 0.53
N LYS A 201 9.02 7.30 0.58
CA LYS A 201 8.84 8.47 -0.27
C LYS A 201 9.22 8.08 -1.71
N GLY A 202 8.24 8.14 -2.62
CA GLY A 202 8.50 7.92 -4.04
C GLY A 202 9.37 9.05 -4.60
N GLY A 203 10.28 8.71 -5.52
CA GLY A 203 11.17 9.65 -6.18
C GLY A 203 12.61 9.11 -6.30
N GLN A 204 13.40 9.75 -7.14
CA GLN A 204 14.78 9.36 -7.36
C GLN A 204 15.66 9.73 -6.16
N LYS A 205 16.46 8.79 -5.70
CA LYS A 205 17.52 9.09 -4.75
C LYS A 205 18.62 9.90 -5.47
N LYS A 206 18.65 11.21 -5.28
CA LYS A 206 19.78 12.03 -5.70
C LYS A 206 20.91 11.85 -4.68
N GLY A 207 21.74 10.83 -4.90
CA GLY A 207 22.94 10.61 -4.12
C GLY A 207 24.16 10.80 -4.98
N GLY A 208 24.87 11.89 -4.74
CA GLY A 208 26.25 12.04 -5.16
C GLY A 208 27.18 11.06 -4.42
N LYS A 209 28.49 11.15 -4.66
CA LYS A 209 29.53 10.34 -3.98
C LYS A 209 29.32 10.28 -2.44
N LEU A 210 28.85 11.36 -1.84
CA LEU A 210 28.57 11.45 -0.38
C LEU A 210 27.46 10.47 0.09
N GLN A 211 26.39 10.33 -0.69
CA GLN A 211 25.33 9.37 -0.36
C GLN A 211 25.81 7.93 -0.53
N LYS A 212 26.58 7.64 -1.57
CA LYS A 212 27.22 6.31 -1.74
C LYS A 212 28.11 5.99 -0.53
N ILE A 213 28.89 6.95 -0.05
CA ILE A 213 29.75 6.78 1.12
C ILE A 213 28.92 6.58 2.41
N LEU A 214 27.92 7.44 2.66
CA LEU A 214 27.05 7.33 3.85
C LEU A 214 26.13 6.10 3.85
N LEU A 215 25.73 5.61 2.67
CA LEU A 215 24.83 4.48 2.54
C LEU A 215 25.53 3.15 2.25
N SER A 216 26.73 3.15 1.69
CA SER A 216 27.48 1.93 1.36
C SER A 216 28.46 1.49 2.45
N ASN A 217 28.89 2.41 3.32
CA ASN A 217 29.89 2.10 4.33
C ASN A 217 29.22 1.48 5.57
N ASN A 218 29.15 0.14 5.60
CA ASN A 218 28.57 -0.62 6.73
C ASN A 218 29.25 -0.26 8.05
N PHE A 219 30.53 0.12 8.03
CA PHE A 219 31.28 0.52 9.21
C PHE A 219 30.79 1.85 9.81
N MET A 220 30.61 2.90 8.97
CA MET A 220 30.09 4.20 9.44
C MET A 220 28.63 4.10 9.91
N ARG A 221 27.85 3.22 9.33
CA ARG A 221 26.47 2.94 9.82
C ARG A 221 26.50 2.20 11.16
N ALA A 222 27.42 1.27 11.35
CA ALA A 222 27.56 0.53 12.61
C ALA A 222 28.03 1.48 13.72
N THR A 223 29.02 2.33 13.49
CA THR A 223 29.52 3.30 14.49
C THR A 223 28.46 4.36 14.82
N ALA A 224 27.76 4.91 13.84
CA ALA A 224 26.67 5.84 14.09
C ALA A 224 25.50 5.18 14.86
N LYS A 225 25.17 3.93 14.56
CA LYS A 225 24.18 3.16 15.32
C LYS A 225 24.61 2.95 16.77
N ILE A 226 25.88 2.64 17.01
CA ILE A 226 26.44 2.43 18.36
C ILE A 226 26.41 3.73 19.16
N MET A 227 26.81 4.86 18.58
CA MET A 227 26.80 6.16 19.25
C MET A 227 25.39 6.67 19.61
N ILE A 228 24.39 6.35 18.81
CA ILE A 228 23.01 6.84 19.02
C ILE A 228 22.20 5.88 19.92
N ARG A 229 22.64 4.63 20.05
CA ARG A 229 21.96 3.57 20.84
C ARG A 229 21.62 3.96 22.29
N PRO A 230 22.51 4.59 23.07
CA PRO A 230 22.23 4.94 24.46
C PRO A 230 21.13 6.01 24.62
N PHE A 231 20.94 6.86 23.61
CA PHE A 231 20.07 8.05 23.68
C PHE A 231 18.75 7.90 22.91
N THR A 232 18.51 6.76 22.23
CA THR A 232 17.34 6.60 21.35
C THR A 232 16.77 5.19 21.42
N SER A 233 15.43 5.11 21.46
CA SER A 233 14.72 3.85 21.30
C SER A 233 14.89 3.30 19.87
N GLU A 234 14.64 2.01 19.68
CA GLU A 234 14.67 1.37 18.36
C GLU A 234 13.71 2.05 17.38
N LYS A 235 12.50 2.41 17.85
CA LYS A 235 11.51 3.17 17.10
C LYS A 235 12.03 4.54 16.65
N GLN A 236 12.69 5.27 17.55
CA GLN A 236 13.27 6.58 17.21
C GLN A 236 14.38 6.46 16.16
N ARG A 237 15.26 5.46 16.27
CA ARG A 237 16.31 5.18 15.28
C ARG A 237 15.74 4.85 13.91
N TYR A 238 14.67 4.03 13.87
CA TYR A 238 13.98 3.70 12.63
C TYR A 238 13.39 4.95 11.97
N ILE A 239 12.68 5.78 12.74
CA ILE A 239 12.08 7.03 12.24
C ILE A 239 13.17 7.99 11.74
N LEU A 240 14.25 8.17 12.50
CA LEU A 240 15.36 9.04 12.11
C LEU A 240 16.03 8.55 10.82
N GLY A 241 16.31 7.27 10.71
CA GLY A 241 16.85 6.67 9.50
C GLY A 241 15.94 6.88 8.28
N LYS A 242 14.61 6.78 8.44
CA LYS A 242 13.65 7.06 7.38
C LYS A 242 13.58 8.54 7.03
N LYS A 243 13.58 9.44 8.00
CA LYS A 243 13.65 10.89 7.77
C LYS A 243 14.90 11.26 6.97
N LEU A 244 16.07 10.77 7.39
CA LEU A 244 17.33 11.00 6.69
C LEU A 244 17.30 10.44 5.26
N SER A 245 16.84 9.21 5.06
CA SER A 245 16.75 8.63 3.70
C SER A 245 15.82 9.41 2.78
N ASN A 246 14.73 9.99 3.34
CA ASN A 246 13.76 10.77 2.58
C ASN A 246 14.25 12.17 2.18
N LEU A 247 15.27 12.73 2.88
CA LEU A 247 15.88 14.01 2.51
C LEU A 247 16.59 13.94 1.15
N PHE A 248 17.09 12.77 0.78
CA PHE A 248 17.79 12.55 -0.50
C PHE A 248 16.86 12.10 -1.64
N VAL A 249 15.54 12.07 -1.42
CA VAL A 249 14.59 11.68 -2.46
C VAL A 249 13.99 12.91 -3.11
N VAL A 250 14.25 13.09 -4.40
CA VAL A 250 13.63 14.13 -5.21
C VAL A 250 12.45 13.54 -5.97
N LYS A 251 11.26 14.11 -5.77
CA LYS A 251 10.09 13.74 -6.57
C LYS A 251 10.32 14.22 -8.00
N ARG A 252 10.31 13.32 -8.95
CA ARG A 252 10.15 13.69 -10.37
C ARG A 252 8.68 14.06 -10.58
N LYS A 253 8.44 15.19 -11.26
CA LYS A 253 7.10 15.55 -11.70
C LYS A 253 6.79 14.81 -12.99
N LEU A 254 5.55 14.37 -13.11
CA LEU A 254 5.03 13.82 -14.36
C LEU A 254 4.97 14.97 -15.39
N PRO A 255 5.63 14.83 -16.56
CA PRO A 255 5.52 15.85 -17.63
C PRO A 255 4.08 15.94 -18.15
N ASN A 256 3.53 17.15 -18.20
CA ASN A 256 2.13 17.36 -18.57
C ASN A 256 1.82 16.87 -19.99
N GLN A 257 2.77 17.00 -20.92
CA GLN A 257 2.61 16.58 -22.32
C GLN A 257 2.23 15.10 -22.52
N PHE A 258 2.50 14.26 -21.51
CA PHE A 258 2.20 12.83 -21.61
C PHE A 258 0.94 12.41 -20.84
N LYS A 259 0.31 13.34 -20.12
CA LYS A 259 -0.85 13.00 -19.30
C LYS A 259 -2.08 12.65 -20.13
N SER A 260 -2.35 13.38 -21.20
CA SER A 260 -3.58 13.20 -22.00
C SER A 260 -3.70 11.78 -22.54
N ASN A 261 -2.66 11.24 -23.17
CA ASN A 261 -2.69 9.89 -23.75
C ASN A 261 -2.95 8.81 -22.69
N LEU A 262 -2.37 8.98 -21.49
CA LEU A 262 -2.60 8.04 -20.39
C LEU A 262 -3.99 8.22 -19.75
N ILE A 263 -4.51 9.45 -19.69
CA ILE A 263 -5.89 9.69 -19.26
C ILE A 263 -6.86 9.02 -20.24
N ASP A 264 -6.64 9.17 -21.54
CA ASP A 264 -7.48 8.54 -22.56
C ASP A 264 -7.39 7.01 -22.49
N TYR A 265 -6.20 6.47 -22.27
CA TYR A 265 -5.99 5.04 -22.04
C TYR A 265 -6.78 4.50 -20.85
N TYR A 266 -6.82 5.22 -19.72
CA TYR A 266 -7.52 4.81 -18.51
C TYR A 266 -8.99 5.24 -18.46
N ARG A 267 -9.46 6.08 -19.37
CA ARG A 267 -10.79 6.72 -19.31
C ARG A 267 -11.93 5.74 -19.08
N GLU A 268 -12.00 4.70 -19.89
CA GLU A 268 -13.07 3.71 -19.79
C GLU A 268 -13.04 2.95 -18.45
N ASP A 269 -11.84 2.56 -17.98
CA ASP A 269 -11.68 1.88 -16.70
C ASP A 269 -12.03 2.81 -15.53
N ILE A 270 -11.63 4.09 -15.57
CA ILE A 270 -11.99 5.09 -14.55
C ILE A 270 -13.51 5.23 -14.45
N LEU A 271 -14.21 5.37 -15.58
CA LEU A 271 -15.67 5.51 -15.59
C LEU A 271 -16.36 4.26 -15.06
N LYS A 272 -15.98 3.07 -15.54
CA LYS A 272 -16.50 1.80 -15.01
C LYS A 272 -16.19 1.63 -13.52
N THR A 273 -15.00 2.03 -13.08
CA THR A 273 -14.63 1.98 -11.66
C THR A 273 -15.49 2.92 -10.84
N GLN A 274 -15.69 4.17 -11.29
CA GLN A 274 -16.57 5.13 -10.65
C GLN A 274 -17.97 4.56 -10.42
N ASP A 275 -18.55 3.94 -11.46
CA ASP A 275 -19.89 3.41 -11.42
C ASP A 275 -20.04 2.26 -10.41
N ILE A 276 -19.06 1.33 -10.34
CA ILE A 276 -19.18 0.19 -9.42
C ILE A 276 -18.88 0.52 -7.96
N ILE A 277 -18.18 1.64 -7.67
CA ILE A 277 -17.85 2.04 -6.29
C ILE A 277 -18.67 3.20 -5.76
N ASP A 278 -19.50 3.81 -6.61
CA ASP A 278 -20.32 5.00 -6.31
C ASP A 278 -19.48 6.16 -5.69
N ILE A 279 -18.32 6.43 -6.30
CA ILE A 279 -17.42 7.53 -5.89
C ILE A 279 -17.03 8.34 -7.12
N ASP A 280 -17.24 9.66 -7.11
CA ASP A 280 -16.83 10.54 -8.20
C ASP A 280 -15.29 10.53 -8.41
N LEU A 281 -14.88 10.04 -9.56
CA LEU A 281 -13.49 10.00 -10.02
C LEU A 281 -13.22 10.97 -11.18
N SER A 282 -14.17 11.84 -11.53
CA SER A 282 -14.07 12.78 -12.67
C SER A 282 -12.82 13.66 -12.61
N HIS A 283 -12.33 13.97 -11.41
CA HIS A 283 -11.10 14.73 -11.19
C HIS A 283 -9.83 14.01 -11.70
N TRP A 284 -9.88 12.68 -11.90
CA TRP A 284 -8.78 11.93 -12.50
C TRP A 284 -8.70 12.06 -14.01
N LEU A 285 -9.78 12.54 -14.65
CA LEU A 285 -9.87 12.77 -16.09
C LEU A 285 -9.40 14.18 -16.52
N LYS A 286 -8.93 14.97 -15.56
CA LYS A 286 -8.43 16.33 -15.81
C LYS A 286 -6.92 16.32 -15.99
N THR A 287 -6.43 17.05 -16.99
CA THR A 287 -5.00 17.25 -17.28
C THR A 287 -4.30 18.16 -16.27
#